data_a80935d5c16aca114ccfbf81e4dcdadb
#
_entry.id   a80935d5c16aca114ccfbf81e4dcdadb
#
_cell.length_a   1.000
_cell.length_b   1.000
_cell.length_c   1.000
_cell.angle_alpha   90.00
_cell.angle_beta   90.00
_cell.angle_gamma   90.00
#
_symmetry.space_group_name_H-M   'P 1'
#
loop_
_entity.id
_entity.type
_entity.pdbx_description
1 polymer ?
#
loop_
_entity_poly.entity_id
_entity_poly.type
_entity_poly.pdbx_seq_one_letter_code
_entity_poly.pdbx_strand_id
1 'polypeptide(L)'
;MLRKNIFIGADSAGYNLKEEVKAHLVELGYVVNDCGTSSTESCHYPDFALHVCKNLQRQPKDSCFGILICGTGIGMSMCANKFNGIRAALCSDTYSAKMTRQHNDANVLCMGARVIGSCLAMDIVDAFLENEFQGERHAVRLELMAKIEASQKD
;
A
#
# COMPACT_ATOMS: atom_id res chain seq x y z
N MET A 1 -8.85 -16.75 -11.27
CA MET A 1 -8.50 -16.39 -9.88
C MET A 1 -9.29 -15.16 -9.47
N LEU A 2 -9.94 -15.18 -8.31
CA LEU A 2 -10.61 -13.97 -7.80
C LEU A 2 -9.52 -12.95 -7.45
N ARG A 3 -9.65 -11.72 -7.98
CA ARG A 3 -8.72 -10.64 -7.66
C ARG A 3 -8.90 -10.21 -6.19
N LYS A 4 -7.81 -9.87 -5.52
CA LYS A 4 -7.84 -9.39 -4.14
C LYS A 4 -8.57 -8.06 -4.04
N ASN A 5 -9.19 -7.80 -2.91
CA ASN A 5 -9.78 -6.49 -2.61
C ASN A 5 -8.66 -5.47 -2.36
N ILE A 6 -8.88 -4.23 -2.77
CA ILE A 6 -7.96 -3.12 -2.56
C ILE A 6 -8.61 -2.09 -1.64
N PHE A 7 -7.92 -1.70 -0.58
CA PHE A 7 -8.25 -0.53 0.23
C PHE A 7 -7.31 0.61 -0.16
N ILE A 8 -7.87 1.74 -0.61
CA ILE A 8 -7.07 2.87 -1.07
C ILE A 8 -7.38 4.12 -0.26
N GLY A 9 -6.35 4.87 0.09
CA GLY A 9 -6.48 6.14 0.80
C GLY A 9 -5.42 7.14 0.36
N ALA A 10 -5.75 8.42 0.48
CA ALA A 10 -4.84 9.53 0.20
C ALA A 10 -5.17 10.73 1.08
N ASP A 11 -4.21 11.64 1.23
CA ASP A 11 -4.48 12.99 1.70
C ASP A 11 -4.83 13.93 0.54
N SER A 12 -4.94 15.23 0.83
CA SER A 12 -5.26 16.25 -0.19
C SER A 12 -4.25 16.30 -1.34
N ALA A 13 -2.96 16.08 -1.07
CA ALA A 13 -1.92 16.07 -2.10
C ALA A 13 -2.02 14.83 -3.02
N GLY A 14 -2.47 13.71 -2.47
CA GLY A 14 -2.62 12.44 -3.19
C GLY A 14 -3.99 12.22 -3.83
N TYR A 15 -4.97 13.08 -3.57
CA TYR A 15 -6.35 12.86 -3.98
C TYR A 15 -6.52 12.62 -5.48
N ASN A 16 -5.98 13.48 -6.33
CA ASN A 16 -6.14 13.33 -7.77
C ASN A 16 -5.51 12.03 -8.29
N LEU A 17 -4.31 11.69 -7.83
CA LEU A 17 -3.66 10.43 -8.21
C LEU A 17 -4.44 9.22 -7.67
N LYS A 18 -5.02 9.32 -6.47
CA LYS A 18 -5.89 8.27 -5.92
C LYS A 18 -7.09 7.99 -6.84
N GLU A 19 -7.74 9.03 -7.36
CA GLU A 19 -8.87 8.86 -8.26
C GLU A 19 -8.46 8.20 -9.58
N GLU A 20 -7.30 8.56 -10.14
CA GLU A 20 -6.76 7.91 -11.34
C GLU A 20 -6.42 6.43 -11.08
N VAL A 21 -5.77 6.12 -9.97
CA VAL A 21 -5.45 4.73 -9.58
C VAL A 21 -6.72 3.91 -9.36
N LYS A 22 -7.76 4.49 -8.73
CA LYS A 22 -9.06 3.83 -8.58
C LYS A 22 -9.66 3.44 -9.93
N ALA A 23 -9.69 4.37 -10.88
CA ALA A 23 -10.24 4.11 -12.21
C ALA A 23 -9.47 2.96 -12.89
N HIS A 24 -8.15 2.99 -12.86
CA HIS A 24 -7.29 1.95 -13.40
C HIS A 24 -7.57 0.57 -12.76
N LEU A 25 -7.67 0.51 -11.44
CA LEU A 25 -7.95 -0.74 -10.72
C LEU A 25 -9.34 -1.32 -11.05
N VAL A 26 -10.35 -0.45 -11.19
CA VAL A 26 -11.70 -0.86 -11.58
C VAL A 26 -11.72 -1.42 -13.01
N GLU A 27 -11.03 -0.79 -13.95
CA GLU A 27 -10.87 -1.30 -15.33
C GLU A 27 -10.21 -2.67 -15.36
N LEU A 28 -9.23 -2.90 -14.46
CA LEU A 28 -8.59 -4.20 -14.29
C LEU A 28 -9.46 -5.24 -13.55
N GLY A 29 -10.66 -4.86 -13.07
CA GLY A 29 -11.60 -5.75 -12.39
C GLY A 29 -11.32 -6.00 -10.91
N TYR A 30 -10.57 -5.12 -10.24
CA TYR A 30 -10.43 -5.18 -8.78
C TYR A 30 -11.64 -4.58 -8.07
N VAL A 31 -11.95 -5.10 -6.89
CA VAL A 31 -12.90 -4.47 -5.96
C VAL A 31 -12.13 -3.44 -5.14
N VAL A 32 -12.46 -2.16 -5.33
CA VAL A 32 -11.76 -1.05 -4.70
C VAL A 32 -12.62 -0.41 -3.62
N ASN A 33 -12.08 -0.35 -2.39
CA ASN A 33 -12.70 0.27 -1.23
C ASN A 33 -11.98 1.59 -0.96
N ASP A 34 -12.64 2.70 -1.25
CA ASP A 34 -12.10 4.05 -1.04
C ASP A 34 -12.23 4.46 0.42
N CYS A 35 -11.09 4.67 1.08
CA CYS A 35 -11.00 5.10 2.47
C CYS A 35 -10.81 6.63 2.62
N GLY A 36 -10.93 7.40 1.54
CA GLY A 36 -10.76 8.85 1.52
C GLY A 36 -9.32 9.29 1.16
N THR A 37 -9.02 10.57 1.08
CA THR A 37 -9.99 11.66 1.21
C THR A 37 -10.90 11.76 -0.02
N SER A 38 -11.95 12.56 0.08
CA SER A 38 -12.93 12.77 -1.01
C SER A 38 -12.81 14.13 -1.69
N SER A 39 -11.78 14.91 -1.38
CA SER A 39 -11.53 16.25 -1.94
C SER A 39 -10.06 16.65 -1.85
N THR A 40 -9.74 17.79 -2.46
CA THR A 40 -8.42 18.42 -2.39
C THR A 40 -8.27 19.37 -1.19
N GLU A 41 -9.27 19.45 -0.31
CA GLU A 41 -9.18 20.24 0.90
C GLU A 41 -8.14 19.69 1.86
N SER A 42 -7.44 20.59 2.56
CA SER A 42 -6.35 20.22 3.49
C SER A 42 -6.82 19.22 4.54
N CYS A 43 -6.09 18.14 4.68
CA CYS A 43 -6.35 17.08 5.66
C CYS A 43 -5.02 16.41 6.07
N HIS A 44 -5.09 15.52 7.05
CA HIS A 44 -3.91 14.87 7.62
C HIS A 44 -3.75 13.43 7.11
N TYR A 45 -2.63 13.14 6.47
CA TYR A 45 -2.35 11.80 5.90
C TYR A 45 -2.43 10.65 6.92
N PRO A 46 -2.08 10.81 8.22
CA PRO A 46 -2.17 9.71 9.18
C PRO A 46 -3.58 9.16 9.37
N ASP A 47 -4.62 9.99 9.23
CA ASP A 47 -6.02 9.56 9.36
C ASP A 47 -6.37 8.53 8.28
N PHE A 48 -5.89 8.72 7.06
CA PHE A 48 -6.15 7.81 5.93
C PHE A 48 -5.27 6.57 5.98
N ALA A 49 -4.04 6.68 6.46
CA ALA A 49 -3.21 5.52 6.78
C ALA A 49 -3.89 4.63 7.84
N LEU A 50 -4.45 5.24 8.90
CA LEU A 50 -5.22 4.55 9.92
C LEU A 50 -6.42 3.80 9.31
N HIS A 51 -7.22 4.45 8.47
CA HIS A 51 -8.41 3.85 7.86
C HIS A 51 -8.03 2.63 7.00
N VAL A 52 -7.06 2.76 6.11
CA VAL A 52 -6.61 1.67 5.26
C VAL A 52 -6.06 0.51 6.09
N CYS A 53 -5.12 0.78 7.00
CA CYS A 53 -4.46 -0.27 7.80
C CYS A 53 -5.45 -1.01 8.72
N LYS A 54 -6.40 -0.30 9.35
CA LYS A 54 -7.43 -0.93 10.18
C LYS A 54 -8.37 -1.83 9.36
N ASN A 55 -8.70 -1.42 8.14
CA ASN A 55 -9.50 -2.27 7.26
C ASN A 55 -8.73 -3.53 6.84
N LEU A 56 -7.43 -3.41 6.50
CA LEU A 56 -6.60 -4.58 6.21
C LEU A 56 -6.53 -5.55 7.40
N GLN A 57 -6.31 -5.03 8.61
CA GLN A 57 -6.21 -5.87 9.82
C GLN A 57 -7.48 -6.66 10.14
N ARG A 58 -8.65 -6.22 9.65
CA ARG A 58 -9.95 -6.90 9.83
C ARG A 58 -10.21 -8.00 8.80
N GLN A 59 -9.41 -8.05 7.73
CA GLN A 59 -9.56 -9.03 6.67
C GLN A 59 -8.73 -10.29 6.96
N PRO A 60 -9.11 -11.42 6.38
CA PRO A 60 -8.25 -12.59 6.40
C PRO A 60 -6.87 -12.28 5.81
N LYS A 61 -5.85 -12.90 6.38
CA LYS A 61 -4.47 -12.71 5.90
C LYS A 61 -4.41 -12.97 4.37
N ASP A 62 -3.65 -12.14 3.68
CA ASP A 62 -3.38 -12.24 2.24
C ASP A 62 -4.62 -12.12 1.32
N SER A 63 -5.77 -11.69 1.84
CA SER A 63 -7.00 -11.52 1.06
C SER A 63 -7.13 -10.15 0.38
N CYS A 64 -6.34 -9.17 0.80
CA CYS A 64 -6.42 -7.79 0.31
C CYS A 64 -5.07 -7.08 0.33
N PHE A 65 -5.02 -5.94 -0.36
CA PHE A 65 -3.89 -5.01 -0.35
C PHE A 65 -4.34 -3.59 0.01
N GLY A 66 -3.40 -2.80 0.53
CA GLY A 66 -3.57 -1.36 0.72
C GLY A 66 -2.77 -0.55 -0.29
N ILE A 67 -3.31 0.60 -0.67
CA ILE A 67 -2.59 1.62 -1.45
C ILE A 67 -2.77 2.95 -0.74
N LEU A 68 -1.67 3.63 -0.45
CA LEU A 68 -1.63 4.91 0.26
C LEU A 68 -0.85 5.94 -0.53
N ILE A 69 -1.43 7.11 -0.73
CA ILE A 69 -0.86 8.17 -1.56
C ILE A 69 -0.88 9.49 -0.78
N CYS A 70 0.28 10.14 -0.66
CA CYS A 70 0.39 11.52 -0.18
C CYS A 70 1.35 12.29 -1.10
N GLY A 71 1.87 13.41 -0.69
CA GLY A 71 2.79 14.19 -1.53
C GLY A 71 4.06 13.45 -1.92
N THR A 72 4.67 12.71 -0.98
CA THR A 72 5.92 11.95 -1.19
C THR A 72 5.77 10.45 -0.97
N GLY A 73 4.69 10.01 -0.33
CA GLY A 73 4.50 8.63 0.12
C GLY A 73 5.26 8.28 1.40
N ILE A 74 6.19 9.14 1.83
CA ILE A 74 7.06 8.89 3.00
C ILE A 74 6.24 8.82 4.28
N GLY A 75 5.45 9.86 4.57
CA GLY A 75 4.62 9.89 5.78
C GLY A 75 3.62 8.76 5.84
N MET A 76 2.99 8.42 4.72
CA MET A 76 2.09 7.27 4.61
C MET A 76 2.80 5.96 4.96
N SER A 77 4.01 5.72 4.44
CA SER A 77 4.78 4.51 4.74
C SER A 77 5.19 4.43 6.20
N MET A 78 5.61 5.54 6.79
CA MET A 78 5.96 5.60 8.22
C MET A 78 4.77 5.29 9.11
N CYS A 79 3.60 5.87 8.83
CA CYS A 79 2.38 5.61 9.58
C CYS A 79 1.91 4.16 9.43
N ALA A 80 1.85 3.66 8.21
CA ALA A 80 1.37 2.30 7.94
C ALA A 80 2.24 1.24 8.64
N ASN A 81 3.56 1.41 8.65
CA ASN A 81 4.47 0.48 9.31
C ASN A 81 4.43 0.51 10.85
N LYS A 82 3.62 1.37 11.46
CA LYS A 82 3.33 1.32 12.89
C LYS A 82 2.21 0.35 13.27
N PHE A 83 1.51 -0.21 12.30
CA PHE A 83 0.44 -1.17 12.51
C PHE A 83 0.98 -2.60 12.45
N ASN A 84 0.58 -3.43 13.41
CA ASN A 84 0.98 -4.83 13.47
C ASN A 84 0.55 -5.58 12.20
N GLY A 85 1.47 -6.33 11.62
CA GLY A 85 1.22 -7.13 10.42
C GLY A 85 1.16 -6.32 9.13
N ILE A 86 1.38 -5.00 9.17
CA ILE A 86 1.47 -4.16 7.99
C ILE A 86 2.94 -4.04 7.57
N ARG A 87 3.19 -4.37 6.32
CA ARG A 87 4.46 -4.17 5.62
C ARG A 87 4.22 -3.22 4.45
N ALA A 88 4.44 -1.93 4.72
CA ALA A 88 4.24 -0.87 3.74
C ALA A 88 5.56 -0.53 3.05
N ALA A 89 5.52 -0.47 1.74
CA ALA A 89 6.66 -0.14 0.91
C ALA A 89 6.42 1.17 0.15
N LEU A 90 7.32 2.13 0.33
CA LEU A 90 7.39 3.33 -0.50
C LEU A 90 8.09 2.98 -1.81
N CYS A 91 7.38 3.03 -2.91
CA CYS A 91 7.91 2.73 -4.24
C CYS A 91 7.73 3.91 -5.19
N SER A 92 8.81 4.29 -5.87
CA SER A 92 8.83 5.30 -6.94
C SER A 92 9.34 4.74 -8.27
N ASP A 93 9.49 3.42 -8.35
CA ASP A 93 9.88 2.68 -9.56
C ASP A 93 9.25 1.28 -9.54
N THR A 94 9.16 0.68 -10.73
CA THR A 94 8.53 -0.63 -10.93
C THR A 94 9.38 -1.79 -10.39
N TYR A 95 10.71 -1.65 -10.40
CA TYR A 95 11.59 -2.69 -9.86
C TYR A 95 11.39 -2.86 -8.35
N SER A 96 11.40 -1.76 -7.59
CA SER A 96 11.14 -1.79 -6.15
C SER A 96 9.75 -2.33 -5.82
N ALA A 97 8.73 -1.95 -6.60
CA ALA A 97 7.36 -2.44 -6.42
C ALA A 97 7.25 -3.96 -6.63
N LYS A 98 7.90 -4.48 -7.65
CA LYS A 98 8.01 -5.92 -7.89
C LYS A 98 8.77 -6.63 -6.77
N MET A 99 9.95 -6.11 -6.42
CA MET A 99 10.81 -6.76 -5.42
C MET A 99 10.22 -6.76 -4.02
N THR A 100 9.53 -5.69 -3.62
CA THR A 100 8.90 -5.66 -2.29
C THR A 100 7.78 -6.70 -2.15
N ARG A 101 7.08 -7.05 -3.24
CA ARG A 101 6.16 -8.17 -3.22
C ARG A 101 6.90 -9.50 -3.13
N GLN A 102 7.87 -9.72 -4.00
CA GLN A 102 8.59 -11.00 -4.09
C GLN A 102 9.44 -11.30 -2.85
N HIS A 103 10.07 -10.30 -2.25
CA HIS A 103 11.03 -10.45 -1.16
C HIS A 103 10.49 -10.10 0.23
N ASN A 104 9.64 -9.07 0.34
CA ASN A 104 9.17 -8.54 1.60
C ASN A 104 7.70 -8.86 1.90
N ASP A 105 7.00 -9.51 0.96
CA ASP A 105 5.56 -9.76 1.07
C ASP A 105 4.81 -8.49 1.52
N ALA A 106 5.17 -7.34 0.96
CA ALA A 106 4.54 -6.08 1.30
C ALA A 106 3.04 -6.13 1.00
N ASN A 107 2.21 -5.71 1.94
CA ASN A 107 0.76 -5.69 1.80
C ASN A 107 0.17 -4.28 1.64
N VAL A 108 1.01 -3.25 1.73
CA VAL A 108 0.64 -1.86 1.47
C VAL A 108 1.69 -1.22 0.55
N LEU A 109 1.21 -0.65 -0.55
CA LEU A 109 2.00 0.18 -1.46
C LEU A 109 1.80 1.66 -1.10
N CYS A 110 2.89 2.40 -0.93
CA CYS A 110 2.86 3.85 -0.74
C CYS A 110 3.52 4.56 -1.91
N MET A 111 2.90 5.64 -2.37
CA MET A 111 3.40 6.44 -3.51
C MET A 111 3.28 7.93 -3.24
N GLY A 112 4.11 8.72 -3.92
CA GLY A 112 4.15 10.17 -3.81
C GLY A 112 3.61 10.86 -5.06
N ALA A 113 2.45 11.51 -4.96
CA ALA A 113 1.80 12.20 -6.09
C ALA A 113 2.62 13.38 -6.65
N ARG A 114 3.54 13.94 -5.85
CA ARG A 114 4.46 15.00 -6.28
C ARG A 114 5.80 14.47 -6.79
N VAL A 115 6.02 13.17 -6.71
CA VAL A 115 7.30 12.52 -7.07
C VAL A 115 7.20 11.80 -8.40
N ILE A 116 6.07 11.13 -8.67
CA ILE A 116 5.85 10.30 -9.85
C ILE A 116 4.66 10.82 -10.67
N GLY A 117 4.74 10.64 -11.98
CA GLY A 117 3.61 10.91 -12.88
C GLY A 117 2.60 9.76 -12.89
N SER A 118 1.41 10.03 -13.45
CA SER A 118 0.30 9.09 -13.47
C SER A 118 0.63 7.77 -14.18
N CYS A 119 1.30 7.82 -15.34
CA CYS A 119 1.65 6.60 -16.09
C CYS A 119 2.58 5.68 -15.26
N LEU A 120 3.62 6.27 -14.67
CA LEU A 120 4.52 5.50 -13.81
C LEU A 120 3.81 4.95 -12.56
N ALA A 121 2.87 5.71 -12.00
CA ALA A 121 2.07 5.23 -10.86
C ALA A 121 1.26 3.99 -11.22
N MET A 122 0.65 3.93 -12.40
CA MET A 122 -0.07 2.73 -12.87
C MET A 122 0.86 1.55 -13.07
N ASP A 123 2.02 1.75 -13.69
CA ASP A 123 3.04 0.70 -13.85
C ASP A 123 3.55 0.16 -12.50
N ILE A 124 3.71 1.03 -11.50
CA ILE A 124 4.09 0.65 -10.13
C ILE A 124 2.99 -0.19 -9.46
N VAL A 125 1.73 0.23 -9.59
CA VAL A 125 0.56 -0.50 -9.07
C VAL A 125 0.48 -1.88 -9.70
N ASP A 126 0.61 -1.97 -11.01
CA ASP A 126 0.57 -3.24 -11.73
C ASP A 126 1.71 -4.17 -11.31
N ALA A 127 2.95 -3.65 -11.26
CA ALA A 127 4.11 -4.41 -10.81
C ALA A 127 3.96 -4.91 -9.37
N PHE A 128 3.31 -4.14 -8.50
CA PHE A 128 3.01 -4.57 -7.12
C PHE A 128 1.94 -5.67 -7.09
N LEU A 129 0.84 -5.52 -7.82
CA LEU A 129 -0.30 -6.43 -7.73
C LEU A 129 -0.12 -7.75 -8.49
N GLU A 130 0.71 -7.77 -9.54
CA GLU A 130 0.95 -8.94 -10.38
C GLU A 130 2.01 -9.90 -9.85
N ASN A 131 2.71 -9.53 -8.78
CA ASN A 131 3.79 -10.34 -8.22
C ASN A 131 3.40 -10.98 -6.90
N GLU A 132 3.92 -12.19 -6.66
CA GLU A 132 3.67 -12.98 -5.47
C GLU A 132 4.93 -13.13 -4.62
N PHE A 133 4.74 -13.43 -3.34
CA PHE A 133 5.85 -13.69 -2.41
C PHE A 133 6.56 -15.00 -2.76
N GLN A 134 7.89 -14.96 -2.84
CA GLN A 134 8.70 -16.11 -3.24
C GLN A 134 9.00 -17.10 -2.10
N GLY A 135 8.79 -16.68 -0.84
CA GLY A 135 9.06 -17.55 0.31
C GLY A 135 10.54 -17.85 0.53
N GLU A 136 10.86 -19.09 0.87
CA GLU A 136 12.22 -19.61 1.08
C GLU A 136 13.08 -18.73 2.02
N ARG A 137 14.27 -18.28 1.56
CA ARG A 137 15.16 -17.40 2.33
C ARG A 137 14.51 -16.08 2.75
N HIS A 138 13.53 -15.60 1.98
CA HIS A 138 12.80 -14.37 2.31
C HIS A 138 11.83 -14.57 3.48
N ALA A 139 11.23 -15.75 3.62
CA ALA A 139 10.35 -16.09 4.75
C ALA A 139 11.11 -15.99 6.09
N VAL A 140 12.34 -16.49 6.16
CA VAL A 140 13.19 -16.38 7.36
C VAL A 140 13.39 -14.92 7.77
N ARG A 141 13.60 -14.02 6.80
CA ARG A 141 13.78 -12.58 7.06
C ARG A 141 12.50 -11.93 7.56
N LEU A 142 11.34 -12.33 7.04
CA LEU A 142 10.04 -11.85 7.53
C LEU A 142 9.75 -12.33 8.95
N GLU A 143 10.13 -13.56 9.32
CA GLU A 143 10.02 -14.05 10.68
C GLU A 143 10.88 -13.24 11.65
N LEU A 144 12.11 -12.89 11.26
CA LEU A 144 12.98 -12.02 12.06
C LEU A 144 12.39 -10.62 12.21
N MET A 145 11.82 -10.06 11.15
CA MET A 145 11.12 -8.78 11.20
C MET A 145 9.90 -8.82 12.13
N ALA A 146 9.11 -9.90 12.09
CA ALA A 146 7.98 -10.08 12.99
C ALA A 146 8.40 -10.21 14.48
N LYS A 147 9.55 -10.81 14.76
CA LYS A 147 10.13 -10.84 16.12
C LYS A 147 10.51 -9.45 16.63
N ILE A 148 11.07 -8.60 15.76
CA ILE A 148 11.35 -7.20 16.10
C ILE A 148 10.03 -6.47 16.43
N GLU A 149 9.01 -6.61 15.59
CA GLU A 149 7.70 -6.01 15.84
C GLU A 149 7.11 -6.46 17.18
N ALA A 150 7.16 -7.75 17.48
CA ALA A 150 6.64 -8.31 18.72
C ALA A 150 7.39 -7.79 19.96
N SER A 151 8.72 -7.56 19.87
CA SER A 151 9.55 -7.06 20.97
C SER A 151 9.29 -5.59 21.34
N GLN A 152 8.54 -4.85 20.55
CA GLN A 152 8.21 -3.43 20.80
C GLN A 152 6.84 -3.23 21.50
N LYS A 153 6.22 -4.32 21.97
CA LYS A 153 4.84 -4.30 22.54
C LYS A 153 4.80 -4.18 24.07
N ASP A 154 5.90 -3.85 24.72
CA ASP A 154 5.99 -3.64 26.18
C ASP A 154 5.66 -2.22 26.57
#